data_3176f4b7a7da8dfbe2d801e35fc1e77c
#
_entry.id   3176f4b7a7da8dfbe2d801e35fc1e77c
#
_cell.length_a   1.000
_cell.length_b   1.000
_cell.length_c   1.000
_cell.angle_alpha   90.00
_cell.angle_beta   90.00
_cell.angle_gamma   90.00
#
_symmetry.space_group_name_H-M   'P 1'
#
loop_
_entity.id
_entity.type
_entity.pdbx_description
1 polymer ?
#
loop_
_entity_poly.entity_id
_entity_poly.type
_entity_poly.pdbx_seq_one_letter_code
_entity_poly.pdbx_strand_id
1 'polypeptide(L)'
;MPVIDFHTHVFPEAIAEKTISMLAQKSNSQPFGNGTFSSLLSNMQNSGVTHSVTLPVVTRPKQFDSILKYAIACNEHPQIFAFGGIHPDDPTPEEHLLQIKQAGLYGIKLHPDYQQTYIDDPKYIRILRKCADLHLPVVIHAGVDDGFPETVHCTPDRTLHMLDQVYWVTKPELPNIVLAHGGANRMHEEVLGKLCGKPVYFDISFILSYIQPELLLQIIRKHGADRILFATDFPWSDPAADLTAVQNLPLTDAEKEQILWKNAQTLLHLPQI
;
A
#
# COMPACT_ATOMS: atom_id res chain seq x y z
N MET A 1 -17.32 -1.07 15.04
CA MET A 1 -16.93 -0.29 13.85
C MET A 1 -15.93 -1.13 13.08
N PRO A 2 -16.08 -1.29 11.74
CA PRO A 2 -15.08 -1.98 10.93
C PRO A 2 -13.72 -1.26 11.01
N VAL A 3 -12.64 -2.02 10.80
CA VAL A 3 -11.27 -1.50 10.64
C VAL A 3 -10.64 -2.27 9.49
N ILE A 4 -10.22 -1.56 8.44
CA ILE A 4 -9.54 -2.15 7.28
C ILE A 4 -8.08 -1.71 7.32
N ASP A 5 -7.17 -2.68 7.51
CA ASP A 5 -5.74 -2.46 7.36
C ASP A 5 -5.37 -2.53 5.87
N PHE A 6 -5.05 -1.41 5.28
CA PHE A 6 -4.85 -1.29 3.82
C PHE A 6 -3.46 -1.72 3.34
N HIS A 7 -2.56 -2.13 4.25
CA HIS A 7 -1.18 -2.48 3.88
C HIS A 7 -0.63 -3.59 4.77
N THR A 8 -0.67 -4.81 4.26
CA THR A 8 -0.09 -5.98 4.95
C THR A 8 0.68 -6.87 3.97
N HIS A 9 1.66 -7.60 4.49
CA HIS A 9 2.48 -8.53 3.73
C HIS A 9 2.40 -9.93 4.29
N VAL A 10 2.13 -10.90 3.40
CA VAL A 10 2.13 -12.33 3.73
C VAL A 10 2.88 -13.12 2.66
N PHE A 11 3.47 -14.22 3.07
CA PHE A 11 4.26 -15.10 2.24
C PHE A 11 3.78 -16.56 2.39
N PRO A 12 3.95 -17.38 1.36
CA PRO A 12 3.70 -18.82 1.49
C PRO A 12 4.49 -19.43 2.67
N GLU A 13 3.85 -20.31 3.45
CA GLU A 13 4.41 -20.94 4.66
C GLU A 13 5.86 -21.41 4.47
N ALA A 14 6.13 -22.07 3.31
CA ALA A 14 7.44 -22.66 3.01
C ALA A 14 8.60 -21.66 2.95
N ILE A 15 8.32 -20.35 2.76
CA ILE A 15 9.34 -19.31 2.60
C ILE A 15 9.20 -18.17 3.61
N ALA A 16 8.09 -18.08 4.34
CA ALA A 16 7.74 -16.94 5.18
C ALA A 16 8.84 -16.62 6.20
N GLU A 17 9.21 -17.58 7.05
CA GLU A 17 10.18 -17.38 8.12
C GLU A 17 11.55 -16.91 7.56
N LYS A 18 12.04 -17.58 6.52
CA LYS A 18 13.30 -17.19 5.88
C LYS A 18 13.24 -15.80 5.26
N THR A 19 12.11 -15.48 4.61
CA THR A 19 11.90 -14.18 3.96
C THR A 19 11.87 -13.07 5.02
N ILE A 20 11.09 -13.23 6.07
CA ILE A 20 10.99 -12.25 7.16
C ILE A 20 12.34 -12.04 7.83
N SER A 21 13.07 -13.12 8.17
CA SER A 21 14.41 -13.01 8.77
C SER A 21 15.38 -12.24 7.90
N MET A 22 15.39 -12.53 6.60
CA MET A 22 16.26 -11.84 5.62
C MET A 22 15.90 -10.35 5.50
N LEU A 23 14.61 -10.03 5.40
CA LEU A 23 14.14 -8.65 5.27
C LEU A 23 14.40 -7.85 6.55
N ALA A 24 14.11 -8.43 7.72
CA ALA A 24 14.37 -7.84 9.03
C ALA A 24 15.87 -7.50 9.22
N GLN A 25 16.74 -8.42 8.84
CA GLN A 25 18.19 -8.18 8.89
C GLN A 25 18.61 -7.05 7.96
N LYS A 26 18.04 -6.99 6.74
CA LYS A 26 18.38 -5.99 5.73
C LYS A 26 17.92 -4.58 6.11
N SER A 27 16.73 -4.43 6.65
CA SER A 27 16.14 -3.15 7.08
C SER A 27 16.46 -2.78 8.53
N ASN A 28 17.17 -3.64 9.26
CA ASN A 28 17.42 -3.50 10.70
C ASN A 28 16.12 -3.27 11.50
N SER A 29 15.06 -3.99 11.13
CA SER A 29 13.74 -3.88 11.73
C SER A 29 13.37 -5.16 12.51
N GLN A 30 12.43 -5.04 13.45
CA GLN A 30 11.89 -6.17 14.19
C GLN A 30 10.45 -6.45 13.77
N PRO A 31 10.15 -7.65 13.22
CA PRO A 31 8.80 -7.97 12.80
C PRO A 31 7.89 -8.33 13.98
N PHE A 32 6.61 -7.97 13.87
CA PHE A 32 5.53 -8.29 14.81
C PHE A 32 4.77 -9.57 14.42
N GLY A 33 5.24 -10.29 13.41
CA GLY A 33 4.70 -11.56 12.95
C GLY A 33 5.70 -12.32 12.10
N ASN A 34 5.43 -13.59 11.84
CA ASN A 34 6.32 -14.46 11.06
C ASN A 34 6.06 -14.41 9.54
N GLY A 35 5.19 -13.51 9.08
CA GLY A 35 4.87 -13.30 7.66
C GLY A 35 3.99 -14.38 7.03
N THR A 36 3.42 -15.32 7.81
CA THR A 36 2.47 -16.29 7.29
C THR A 36 1.06 -15.71 7.25
N PHE A 37 0.20 -16.31 6.42
CA PHE A 37 -1.21 -15.95 6.35
C PHE A 37 -1.92 -16.17 7.70
N SER A 38 -1.61 -17.28 8.38
CA SER A 38 -2.14 -17.59 9.71
C SER A 38 -1.70 -16.57 10.77
N SER A 39 -0.47 -16.06 10.67
CA SER A 39 0.02 -15.00 11.55
C SER A 39 -0.74 -13.68 11.35
N LEU A 40 -1.06 -13.32 10.09
CA LEU A 40 -1.90 -12.15 9.80
C LEU A 40 -3.29 -12.29 10.43
N LEU A 41 -3.97 -13.41 10.20
CA LEU A 41 -5.32 -13.63 10.76
C LEU A 41 -5.33 -13.58 12.29
N SER A 42 -4.34 -14.20 12.93
CA SER A 42 -4.21 -14.15 14.40
C SER A 42 -3.95 -12.72 14.89
N ASN A 43 -3.14 -11.95 14.17
CA ASN A 43 -2.88 -10.56 14.53
C ASN A 43 -4.13 -9.68 14.36
N MET A 44 -4.86 -9.83 13.27
CA MET A 44 -6.15 -9.13 13.05
C MET A 44 -7.11 -9.37 14.22
N GLN A 45 -7.25 -10.62 14.66
CA GLN A 45 -8.12 -10.98 15.77
C GLN A 45 -7.69 -10.30 17.08
N ASN A 46 -6.39 -10.22 17.35
CA ASN A 46 -5.83 -9.66 18.58
C ASN A 46 -5.81 -8.13 18.59
N SER A 47 -5.69 -7.49 17.43
CA SER A 47 -5.57 -6.02 17.30
C SER A 47 -6.91 -5.31 17.11
N GLY A 48 -7.98 -6.02 16.77
CA GLY A 48 -9.27 -5.43 16.42
C GLY A 48 -9.40 -4.99 14.96
N VAL A 49 -8.43 -5.34 14.10
CA VAL A 49 -8.54 -5.21 12.65
C VAL A 49 -9.54 -6.23 12.13
N THR A 50 -10.54 -5.77 11.37
CA THR A 50 -11.61 -6.64 10.87
C THR A 50 -11.33 -7.20 9.48
N HIS A 51 -10.63 -6.44 8.64
CA HIS A 51 -10.25 -6.83 7.29
C HIS A 51 -8.83 -6.33 6.98
N SER A 52 -8.14 -7.01 6.08
CA SER A 52 -6.80 -6.59 5.64
C SER A 52 -6.63 -6.68 4.13
N VAL A 53 -5.87 -5.74 3.58
CA VAL A 53 -5.39 -5.78 2.19
C VAL A 53 -4.01 -6.42 2.17
N THR A 54 -3.83 -7.51 1.41
CA THR A 54 -2.53 -8.15 1.25
C THR A 54 -1.84 -7.67 -0.02
N LEU A 55 -0.59 -7.21 0.12
CA LEU A 55 0.19 -6.53 -0.93
C LEU A 55 1.44 -7.34 -1.29
N PRO A 56 1.39 -8.24 -2.28
CA PRO A 56 2.56 -8.99 -2.71
C PRO A 56 3.51 -8.11 -3.55
N VAL A 57 4.81 -8.32 -3.41
CA VAL A 57 5.83 -7.61 -4.19
C VAL A 57 6.47 -8.54 -5.21
N VAL A 58 6.29 -8.24 -6.50
CA VAL A 58 6.98 -8.94 -7.61
C VAL A 58 8.34 -8.29 -7.82
N THR A 59 9.41 -8.91 -7.32
CA THR A 59 10.78 -8.39 -7.42
C THR A 59 11.51 -8.83 -8.70
N ARG A 60 10.93 -9.75 -9.47
CA ARG A 60 11.44 -10.26 -10.77
C ARG A 60 10.27 -10.68 -11.65
N PRO A 61 10.28 -10.42 -12.97
CA PRO A 61 9.17 -10.75 -13.87
C PRO A 61 8.69 -12.20 -13.77
N LYS A 62 9.61 -13.15 -13.67
CA LYS A 62 9.32 -14.60 -13.59
C LYS A 62 8.52 -15.05 -12.34
N GLN A 63 8.31 -14.17 -11.37
CA GLN A 63 7.55 -14.49 -10.16
C GLN A 63 6.03 -14.27 -10.34
N PHE A 64 5.62 -13.67 -11.45
CA PHE A 64 4.23 -13.27 -11.67
C PHE A 64 3.24 -14.42 -11.40
N ASP A 65 3.37 -15.54 -12.08
CA ASP A 65 2.42 -16.67 -11.98
C ASP A 65 2.31 -17.23 -10.55
N SER A 66 3.46 -17.38 -9.87
CA SER A 66 3.47 -17.92 -8.50
C SER A 66 2.86 -16.94 -7.49
N ILE A 67 3.09 -15.65 -7.66
CA ILE A 67 2.53 -14.61 -6.81
C ILE A 67 1.03 -14.44 -7.08
N LEU A 68 0.61 -14.43 -8.35
CA LEU A 68 -0.81 -14.41 -8.73
C LEU A 68 -1.57 -15.57 -8.11
N LYS A 69 -1.04 -16.80 -8.23
CA LYS A 69 -1.65 -17.98 -7.64
C LYS A 69 -1.81 -17.87 -6.12
N TYR A 70 -0.79 -17.37 -5.43
CA TYR A 70 -0.85 -17.18 -3.98
C TYR A 70 -1.83 -16.08 -3.58
N ALA A 71 -1.85 -14.96 -4.30
CA ALA A 71 -2.80 -13.88 -4.06
C ALA A 71 -4.26 -14.33 -4.23
N ILE A 72 -4.55 -15.14 -5.26
CA ILE A 72 -5.89 -15.74 -5.46
C ILE A 72 -6.27 -16.60 -4.24
N ALA A 73 -5.38 -17.45 -3.75
CA ALA A 73 -5.65 -18.28 -2.58
C ALA A 73 -5.89 -17.44 -1.30
N CYS A 74 -5.16 -16.34 -1.11
CA CYS A 74 -5.43 -15.41 -0.01
C CYS A 74 -6.80 -14.74 -0.13
N ASN A 75 -7.22 -14.41 -1.35
CA ASN A 75 -8.47 -13.71 -1.63
C ASN A 75 -9.73 -14.57 -1.40
N GLU A 76 -9.58 -15.88 -1.23
CA GLU A 76 -10.69 -16.78 -0.85
C GLU A 76 -11.17 -16.54 0.59
N HIS A 77 -10.36 -15.91 1.44
CA HIS A 77 -10.73 -15.63 2.81
C HIS A 77 -11.60 -14.36 2.89
N PRO A 78 -12.78 -14.40 3.54
CA PRO A 78 -13.77 -13.30 3.50
C PRO A 78 -13.31 -11.98 4.12
N GLN A 79 -12.26 -12.00 4.95
CA GLN A 79 -11.71 -10.82 5.59
C GLN A 79 -10.47 -10.26 4.86
N ILE A 80 -10.09 -10.84 3.72
CA ILE A 80 -8.89 -10.46 2.99
C ILE A 80 -9.24 -9.94 1.60
N PHE A 81 -8.72 -8.78 1.28
CA PHE A 81 -8.77 -8.17 -0.05
C PHE A 81 -7.38 -8.26 -0.68
N ALA A 82 -7.14 -9.32 -1.45
CA ALA A 82 -5.81 -9.53 -2.00
C ALA A 82 -5.57 -8.68 -3.25
N PHE A 83 -4.38 -8.11 -3.33
CA PHE A 83 -3.86 -7.44 -4.51
C PHE A 83 -2.94 -8.41 -5.27
N GLY A 84 -2.76 -8.15 -6.56
CA GLY A 84 -1.68 -8.72 -7.35
C GLY A 84 -0.42 -7.88 -7.29
N GLY A 85 0.59 -8.29 -8.04
CA GLY A 85 1.81 -7.53 -8.25
C GLY A 85 2.30 -7.69 -9.67
N ILE A 86 3.08 -6.73 -10.14
CA ILE A 86 3.68 -6.77 -11.48
C ILE A 86 5.06 -6.11 -11.43
N HIS A 87 5.97 -6.55 -12.30
CA HIS A 87 7.31 -5.95 -12.43
C HIS A 87 7.33 -4.97 -13.61
N PRO A 88 8.06 -3.83 -13.54
CA PRO A 88 8.17 -2.90 -14.66
C PRO A 88 8.80 -3.51 -15.91
N ASP A 89 9.66 -4.53 -15.76
CA ASP A 89 10.25 -5.29 -16.89
C ASP A 89 9.39 -6.48 -17.33
N ASP A 90 8.13 -6.53 -16.95
CA ASP A 90 7.22 -7.57 -17.44
C ASP A 90 7.07 -7.46 -18.97
N PRO A 91 7.23 -8.56 -19.71
CA PRO A 91 7.16 -8.51 -21.18
C PRO A 91 5.74 -8.25 -21.71
N THR A 92 4.70 -8.66 -20.96
CA THR A 92 3.29 -8.52 -21.35
C THR A 92 2.44 -7.94 -20.20
N PRO A 93 2.78 -6.73 -19.69
CA PRO A 93 2.16 -6.21 -18.48
C PRO A 93 0.66 -5.99 -18.62
N GLU A 94 0.16 -5.62 -19.82
CA GLU A 94 -1.27 -5.41 -20.02
C GLU A 94 -2.07 -6.72 -19.94
N GLU A 95 -1.52 -7.82 -20.40
CA GLU A 95 -2.13 -9.15 -20.32
C GLU A 95 -2.18 -9.62 -18.87
N HIS A 96 -1.06 -9.47 -18.15
CA HIS A 96 -0.97 -9.84 -16.75
C HIS A 96 -1.88 -8.97 -15.85
N LEU A 97 -1.99 -7.68 -16.10
CA LEU A 97 -2.94 -6.81 -15.41
C LEU A 97 -4.40 -7.23 -15.67
N LEU A 98 -4.71 -7.65 -16.91
CA LEU A 98 -6.03 -8.19 -17.22
C LEU A 98 -6.30 -9.52 -16.46
N GLN A 99 -5.31 -10.40 -16.35
CA GLN A 99 -5.41 -11.62 -15.55
C GLN A 99 -5.68 -11.33 -14.07
N ILE A 100 -4.96 -10.35 -13.47
CA ILE A 100 -5.20 -9.89 -12.10
C ILE A 100 -6.66 -9.44 -11.93
N LYS A 101 -7.16 -8.62 -12.86
CA LYS A 101 -8.56 -8.15 -12.85
C LYS A 101 -9.56 -9.28 -12.97
N GLN A 102 -9.33 -10.22 -13.90
CA GLN A 102 -10.20 -11.38 -14.15
C GLN A 102 -10.20 -12.37 -12.97
N ALA A 103 -9.09 -12.46 -12.24
CA ALA A 103 -9.00 -13.25 -11.01
C ALA A 103 -9.77 -12.65 -9.82
N GLY A 104 -10.39 -11.47 -9.99
CA GLY A 104 -11.15 -10.79 -8.94
C GLY A 104 -10.29 -10.19 -7.84
N LEU A 105 -9.00 -9.95 -8.10
CA LEU A 105 -8.12 -9.25 -7.17
C LEU A 105 -8.43 -7.73 -7.19
N TYR A 106 -8.22 -7.09 -6.05
CA TYR A 106 -8.70 -5.73 -5.79
C TYR A 106 -7.80 -4.62 -6.32
N GLY A 107 -6.55 -4.92 -6.71
CA GLY A 107 -5.59 -3.94 -7.20
C GLY A 107 -4.22 -4.55 -7.41
N ILE A 108 -3.18 -3.70 -7.48
CA ILE A 108 -1.79 -4.14 -7.58
C ILE A 108 -0.88 -3.39 -6.59
N LYS A 109 0.23 -4.04 -6.21
CA LYS A 109 1.34 -3.44 -5.47
C LYS A 109 2.53 -3.21 -6.40
N LEU A 110 3.12 -2.02 -6.32
CA LEU A 110 4.42 -1.67 -6.91
C LEU A 110 5.41 -1.30 -5.80
N HIS A 111 6.66 -1.66 -5.99
CA HIS A 111 7.73 -1.36 -5.04
C HIS A 111 8.99 -0.90 -5.79
N PRO A 112 9.11 0.40 -6.11
CA PRO A 112 10.17 0.94 -6.95
C PRO A 112 11.58 0.58 -6.51
N ASP A 113 11.86 0.55 -5.19
CA ASP A 113 13.19 0.24 -4.68
C ASP A 113 13.56 -1.25 -4.85
N TYR A 114 12.63 -2.19 -4.54
CA TYR A 114 12.84 -3.62 -4.80
C TYR A 114 12.86 -3.96 -6.30
N GLN A 115 12.19 -3.16 -7.12
CA GLN A 115 12.14 -3.32 -8.58
C GLN A 115 13.22 -2.50 -9.31
N GLN A 116 13.99 -1.71 -8.56
CA GLN A 116 15.12 -0.89 -9.04
C GLN A 116 14.78 -0.03 -10.25
N THR A 117 13.60 0.57 -10.23
CA THR A 117 13.09 1.39 -11.33
C THR A 117 12.44 2.63 -10.75
N TYR A 118 12.73 3.79 -11.28
CA TYR A 118 12.12 5.04 -10.82
C TYR A 118 10.65 5.09 -11.20
N ILE A 119 9.80 5.61 -10.29
CA ILE A 119 8.34 5.58 -10.47
C ILE A 119 7.85 6.37 -11.70
N ASP A 120 8.61 7.33 -12.17
CA ASP A 120 8.36 8.14 -13.36
C ASP A 120 8.96 7.53 -14.66
N ASP A 121 9.52 6.31 -14.59
CA ASP A 121 9.98 5.57 -15.77
C ASP A 121 8.79 5.20 -16.69
N PRO A 122 8.95 5.29 -18.01
CA PRO A 122 7.91 4.91 -18.98
C PRO A 122 7.30 3.52 -18.78
N LYS A 123 8.05 2.56 -18.23
CA LYS A 123 7.56 1.22 -17.90
C LYS A 123 6.46 1.27 -16.84
N TYR A 124 6.64 2.03 -15.76
CA TYR A 124 5.60 2.23 -14.76
C TYR A 124 4.44 3.06 -15.30
N ILE A 125 4.70 4.10 -16.08
CA ILE A 125 3.65 4.91 -16.70
C ILE A 125 2.73 4.05 -17.56
N ARG A 126 3.27 3.10 -18.32
CA ARG A 126 2.51 2.10 -19.10
C ARG A 126 1.60 1.25 -18.20
N ILE A 127 2.14 0.73 -17.10
CA ILE A 127 1.40 -0.07 -16.11
C ILE A 127 0.29 0.76 -15.47
N LEU A 128 0.60 1.97 -14.98
CA LEU A 128 -0.35 2.84 -14.29
C LEU A 128 -1.52 3.26 -15.19
N ARG A 129 -1.24 3.58 -16.46
CA ARG A 129 -2.28 3.87 -17.45
C ARG A 129 -3.20 2.68 -17.66
N LYS A 130 -2.65 1.47 -17.80
CA LYS A 130 -3.45 0.26 -17.92
C LYS A 130 -4.27 -0.05 -16.67
N CYS A 131 -3.73 0.19 -15.49
CA CYS A 131 -4.48 0.07 -14.23
C CYS A 131 -5.66 1.03 -14.18
N ALA A 132 -5.48 2.28 -14.65
CA ALA A 132 -6.57 3.24 -14.74
C ALA A 132 -7.69 2.76 -15.69
N ASP A 133 -7.34 2.25 -16.88
CA ASP A 133 -8.30 1.69 -17.83
C ASP A 133 -9.08 0.50 -17.26
N LEU A 134 -8.43 -0.31 -16.42
CA LEU A 134 -9.02 -1.47 -15.77
C LEU A 134 -9.73 -1.15 -14.44
N HIS A 135 -9.69 0.11 -13.99
CA HIS A 135 -10.15 0.52 -12.66
C HIS A 135 -9.53 -0.35 -11.54
N LEU A 136 -8.21 -0.58 -11.63
CA LEU A 136 -7.44 -1.28 -10.62
C LEU A 136 -6.72 -0.26 -9.73
N PRO A 137 -7.00 -0.20 -8.43
CA PRO A 137 -6.20 0.53 -7.46
C PRO A 137 -4.73 0.09 -7.47
N VAL A 138 -3.81 1.04 -7.27
CA VAL A 138 -2.38 0.77 -7.24
C VAL A 138 -1.79 1.30 -5.94
N VAL A 139 -1.23 0.42 -5.11
CA VAL A 139 -0.44 0.81 -3.94
C VAL A 139 1.03 0.87 -4.34
N ILE A 140 1.66 2.02 -4.14
CA ILE A 140 3.06 2.28 -4.48
C ILE A 140 3.85 2.53 -3.20
N HIS A 141 4.91 1.75 -2.95
CA HIS A 141 5.90 2.13 -1.93
C HIS A 141 6.52 3.47 -2.32
N ALA A 142 6.53 4.43 -1.41
CA ALA A 142 7.03 5.78 -1.65
C ALA A 142 7.93 6.26 -0.51
N GLY A 143 8.95 7.03 -0.87
CA GLY A 143 9.97 7.52 0.05
C GLY A 143 11.10 6.51 0.27
N VAL A 144 11.80 6.67 1.37
CA VAL A 144 12.97 5.85 1.71
C VAL A 144 12.54 4.42 2.10
N ASP A 145 13.14 3.41 1.50
CA ASP A 145 13.07 2.03 1.98
C ASP A 145 14.28 1.75 2.87
N ASP A 146 14.04 1.30 4.12
CA ASP A 146 15.12 1.06 5.09
C ASP A 146 16.07 -0.07 4.66
N GLY A 147 15.64 -0.95 3.73
CA GLY A 147 16.50 -1.95 3.10
C GLY A 147 17.32 -1.43 1.90
N PHE A 148 17.03 -0.21 1.40
CA PHE A 148 17.69 0.44 0.27
C PHE A 148 17.86 1.95 0.49
N PRO A 149 18.47 2.39 1.61
CA PRO A 149 18.47 3.79 2.00
C PRO A 149 19.26 4.73 1.04
N GLU A 150 20.15 4.16 0.24
CA GLU A 150 21.04 4.94 -0.64
C GLU A 150 20.35 5.56 -1.86
N THR A 151 19.25 4.95 -2.32
CA THR A 151 18.56 5.40 -3.54
C THR A 151 17.05 5.32 -3.36
N VAL A 152 16.39 6.46 -3.43
CA VAL A 152 14.93 6.56 -3.33
C VAL A 152 14.34 6.65 -4.74
N HIS A 153 13.61 5.61 -5.15
CA HIS A 153 13.05 5.53 -6.50
C HIS A 153 11.69 6.21 -6.64
N CYS A 154 11.00 6.51 -5.53
CA CYS A 154 9.71 7.18 -5.51
C CYS A 154 9.74 8.37 -4.52
N THR A 155 10.46 9.44 -4.88
CA THR A 155 10.46 10.70 -4.13
C THR A 155 9.21 11.53 -4.44
N PRO A 156 8.84 12.54 -3.61
CA PRO A 156 7.75 13.45 -3.92
C PRO A 156 7.86 14.13 -5.30
N ASP A 157 9.06 14.53 -5.74
CA ASP A 157 9.24 15.15 -7.06
C ASP A 157 9.01 14.14 -8.19
N ARG A 158 9.53 12.91 -8.07
CA ARG A 158 9.27 11.86 -9.06
C ARG A 158 7.81 11.46 -9.10
N THR A 159 7.15 11.46 -7.93
CA THR A 159 5.70 11.24 -7.84
C THR A 159 4.93 12.31 -8.62
N LEU A 160 5.30 13.59 -8.51
CA LEU A 160 4.68 14.65 -9.31
C LEU A 160 4.88 14.42 -10.81
N HIS A 161 6.09 14.08 -11.25
CA HIS A 161 6.36 13.77 -12.66
C HIS A 161 5.54 12.58 -13.16
N MET A 162 5.41 11.53 -12.34
CA MET A 162 4.56 10.37 -12.63
C MET A 162 3.10 10.78 -12.76
N LEU A 163 2.58 11.54 -11.81
CA LEU A 163 1.19 12.01 -11.82
C LEU A 163 0.89 12.83 -13.07
N ASP A 164 1.76 13.76 -13.44
CA ASP A 164 1.59 14.56 -14.65
C ASP A 164 1.48 13.69 -15.91
N GLN A 165 2.28 12.62 -16.01
CA GLN A 165 2.24 11.72 -17.15
C GLN A 165 1.00 10.81 -17.17
N VAL A 166 0.49 10.40 -16.01
CA VAL A 166 -0.67 9.51 -15.91
C VAL A 166 -1.97 10.27 -16.10
N TYR A 167 -2.15 11.44 -15.47
CA TYR A 167 -3.41 12.19 -15.49
C TYR A 167 -3.77 12.83 -16.82
N TRP A 168 -2.80 13.12 -17.67
CA TRP A 168 -3.10 13.62 -19.03
C TRP A 168 -3.98 12.64 -19.83
N VAL A 169 -3.98 11.36 -19.47
CA VAL A 169 -4.70 10.30 -20.19
C VAL A 169 -5.92 9.82 -19.42
N THR A 170 -5.84 9.81 -18.08
CA THR A 170 -6.91 9.33 -17.21
C THR A 170 -7.59 10.50 -16.54
N LYS A 171 -8.91 10.65 -16.73
CA LYS A 171 -9.66 11.68 -16.01
C LYS A 171 -9.74 11.32 -14.53
N PRO A 172 -9.23 12.14 -13.61
CA PRO A 172 -9.06 11.80 -12.20
C PRO A 172 -10.33 12.04 -11.37
N GLU A 173 -11.47 11.54 -11.79
CA GLU A 173 -12.70 11.64 -11.00
C GLU A 173 -12.64 10.78 -9.74
N LEU A 174 -11.90 9.67 -9.78
CA LEU A 174 -11.60 8.81 -8.65
C LEU A 174 -10.11 8.42 -8.71
N PRO A 175 -9.28 8.90 -7.79
CA PRO A 175 -7.88 8.51 -7.75
C PRO A 175 -7.78 7.02 -7.40
N ASN A 176 -7.07 6.27 -8.24
CA ASN A 176 -6.79 4.85 -8.01
C ASN A 176 -5.38 4.60 -7.46
N ILE A 177 -4.62 5.66 -7.20
CA ILE A 177 -3.24 5.60 -6.70
C ILE A 177 -3.21 5.82 -5.19
N VAL A 178 -2.55 4.91 -4.48
CA VAL A 178 -2.24 5.00 -3.06
C VAL A 178 -0.73 5.09 -2.90
N LEU A 179 -0.24 6.17 -2.32
CA LEU A 179 1.17 6.34 -1.95
C LEU A 179 1.34 5.86 -0.50
N ALA A 180 2.15 4.85 -0.31
CA ALA A 180 2.38 4.26 1.00
C ALA A 180 3.18 5.19 1.94
N HIS A 181 3.11 4.87 3.24
CA HIS A 181 3.94 5.46 4.27
C HIS A 181 3.79 6.98 4.40
N GLY A 182 2.54 7.44 4.48
CA GLY A 182 2.21 8.86 4.61
C GLY A 182 2.50 9.67 3.35
N GLY A 183 2.52 8.99 2.17
CA GLY A 183 2.81 9.61 0.88
C GLY A 183 4.28 9.55 0.45
N ALA A 184 5.23 9.46 1.38
CA ALA A 184 6.65 9.12 1.15
C ALA A 184 7.36 8.96 2.50
N ASN A 185 7.80 7.73 2.82
CA ASN A 185 8.51 7.39 4.04
C ASN A 185 9.71 8.32 4.27
N ARG A 186 9.86 8.86 5.49
CA ARG A 186 10.96 9.78 5.91
C ARG A 186 11.09 11.08 5.12
N MET A 187 10.10 11.41 4.25
CA MET A 187 10.08 12.65 3.44
C MET A 187 8.79 13.47 3.70
N HIS A 188 8.20 13.37 4.90
CA HIS A 188 6.87 13.89 5.21
C HIS A 188 6.74 15.41 5.11
N GLU A 189 7.81 16.18 5.37
CA GLU A 189 7.84 17.64 5.15
C GLU A 189 7.68 17.98 3.66
N GLU A 190 8.35 17.21 2.78
CA GLU A 190 8.18 17.39 1.34
C GLU A 190 6.78 16.95 0.88
N VAL A 191 6.24 15.87 1.44
CA VAL A 191 4.86 15.44 1.19
C VAL A 191 3.89 16.56 1.55
N LEU A 192 4.04 17.16 2.74
CA LEU A 192 3.21 18.29 3.17
C LEU A 192 3.29 19.45 2.17
N GLY A 193 4.48 19.75 1.67
CA GLY A 193 4.70 20.86 0.73
C GLY A 193 4.22 20.59 -0.69
N LYS A 194 4.41 19.36 -1.19
CA LYS A 194 4.31 19.02 -2.62
C LYS A 194 3.11 18.13 -2.98
N LEU A 195 2.78 17.13 -2.14
CA LEU A 195 1.82 16.08 -2.49
C LEU A 195 0.44 16.26 -1.84
N CYS A 196 0.35 16.94 -0.69
CA CYS A 196 -0.93 17.20 -0.06
C CYS A 196 -1.87 17.97 -0.99
N GLY A 197 -3.12 17.48 -1.11
CA GLY A 197 -4.15 18.03 -2.01
C GLY A 197 -4.11 17.45 -3.43
N LYS A 198 -3.11 16.62 -3.79
CA LYS A 198 -3.11 15.90 -5.06
C LYS A 198 -4.18 14.79 -5.05
N PRO A 199 -4.70 14.38 -6.22
CA PRO A 199 -5.78 13.39 -6.32
C PRO A 199 -5.27 11.95 -6.18
N VAL A 200 -4.64 11.65 -5.06
CA VAL A 200 -4.14 10.33 -4.65
C VAL A 200 -4.58 10.05 -3.22
N TYR A 201 -4.54 8.80 -2.79
CA TYR A 201 -4.64 8.42 -1.39
C TYR A 201 -3.25 8.32 -0.76
N PHE A 202 -3.17 8.54 0.56
CA PHE A 202 -2.01 8.15 1.36
C PHE A 202 -2.43 7.04 2.32
N ASP A 203 -1.67 5.96 2.40
CA ASP A 203 -1.77 5.08 3.55
C ASP A 203 -0.78 5.52 4.64
N ILE A 204 -1.12 5.29 5.90
CA ILE A 204 -0.30 5.71 7.05
C ILE A 204 0.49 4.56 7.67
N SER A 205 0.76 3.52 6.87
CA SER A 205 1.50 2.34 7.29
C SER A 205 2.93 2.66 7.74
N PHE A 206 3.43 1.92 8.73
CA PHE A 206 4.79 1.99 9.26
C PHE A 206 5.17 3.28 9.99
N ILE A 207 4.57 4.43 9.66
CA ILE A 207 5.02 5.75 10.11
C ILE A 207 4.56 6.13 11.52
N LEU A 208 3.49 5.51 12.04
CA LEU A 208 2.86 5.92 13.30
C LEU A 208 3.77 5.79 14.52
N SER A 209 4.80 4.94 14.46
CA SER A 209 5.77 4.75 15.53
C SER A 209 6.82 5.87 15.63
N TYR A 210 6.99 6.70 14.58
CA TYR A 210 8.08 7.70 14.57
C TYR A 210 7.69 9.08 14.02
N ILE A 211 6.59 9.21 13.27
CA ILE A 211 6.15 10.53 12.78
C ILE A 211 5.69 11.41 13.95
N GLN A 212 6.03 12.68 13.91
CA GLN A 212 5.50 13.62 14.90
C GLN A 212 3.98 13.78 14.70
N PRO A 213 3.16 13.62 15.76
CA PRO A 213 1.70 13.70 15.64
C PRO A 213 1.21 15.00 15.00
N GLU A 214 1.88 16.12 15.27
CA GLU A 214 1.55 17.42 14.71
C GLU A 214 1.74 17.47 13.19
N LEU A 215 2.82 16.85 12.69
CA LEU A 215 3.09 16.77 11.25
C LEU A 215 2.07 15.86 10.56
N LEU A 216 1.74 14.70 11.15
CA LEU A 216 0.70 13.82 10.64
C LEU A 216 -0.65 14.54 10.55
N LEU A 217 -1.03 15.30 11.58
CA LEU A 217 -2.26 16.08 11.59
C LEU A 217 -2.27 17.16 10.51
N GLN A 218 -1.14 17.84 10.27
CA GLN A 218 -1.03 18.81 9.20
C GLN A 218 -1.22 18.15 7.82
N ILE A 219 -0.63 16.97 7.62
CA ILE A 219 -0.80 16.18 6.40
C ILE A 219 -2.27 15.80 6.22
N ILE A 220 -2.91 15.21 7.24
CA ILE A 220 -4.32 14.79 7.19
C ILE A 220 -5.22 16.00 6.85
N ARG A 221 -5.05 17.12 7.54
CA ARG A 221 -5.89 18.30 7.32
C ARG A 221 -5.68 18.95 5.95
N LYS A 222 -4.43 18.98 5.46
CA LYS A 222 -4.11 19.59 4.16
C LYS A 222 -4.48 18.68 2.99
N HIS A 223 -4.33 17.35 3.17
CA HIS A 223 -4.63 16.38 2.12
C HIS A 223 -6.13 16.07 2.05
N GLY A 224 -6.80 16.02 3.18
CA GLY A 224 -8.18 15.61 3.38
C GLY A 224 -8.26 14.23 4.03
N ALA A 225 -8.99 14.10 5.13
CA ALA A 225 -9.19 12.82 5.83
C ALA A 225 -9.90 11.77 4.95
N ASP A 226 -10.64 12.21 3.94
CA ASP A 226 -11.33 11.39 2.94
C ASP A 226 -10.38 10.68 1.95
N ARG A 227 -9.08 10.96 2.01
CA ARG A 227 -8.05 10.35 1.18
C ARG A 227 -6.87 9.78 1.98
N ILE A 228 -7.08 9.53 3.27
CA ILE A 228 -6.13 8.82 4.14
C ILE A 228 -6.67 7.43 4.42
N LEU A 229 -5.80 6.42 4.37
CA LEU A 229 -6.13 5.02 4.63
C LEU A 229 -5.38 4.53 5.87
N PHE A 230 -6.09 3.92 6.80
CA PHE A 230 -5.44 3.18 7.89
C PHE A 230 -4.68 1.98 7.33
N ALA A 231 -3.47 1.83 7.76
CA ALA A 231 -2.59 0.76 7.32
C ALA A 231 -1.45 0.58 8.33
N THR A 232 -0.91 -0.62 8.42
CA THR A 232 0.13 -0.94 9.42
C THR A 232 1.47 -1.31 8.82
N ASP A 233 1.49 -1.86 7.61
CA ASP A 233 2.66 -2.54 7.04
C ASP A 233 3.01 -3.85 7.76
N PHE A 234 2.00 -4.52 8.37
CA PHE A 234 2.24 -5.82 9.01
C PHE A 234 3.04 -6.76 8.08
N PRO A 235 4.12 -7.40 8.52
CA PRO A 235 4.53 -7.57 9.91
C PRO A 235 5.53 -6.53 10.47
N TRP A 236 5.73 -5.38 9.83
CA TRP A 236 6.77 -4.42 10.24
C TRP A 236 6.31 -3.41 11.30
N SER A 237 5.01 -3.31 11.57
CA SER A 237 4.44 -2.55 12.68
C SER A 237 3.54 -3.41 13.55
N ASP A 238 3.22 -2.91 14.75
CA ASP A 238 2.22 -3.49 15.65
C ASP A 238 0.82 -2.90 15.35
N PRO A 239 -0.10 -3.67 14.73
CA PRO A 239 -1.42 -3.17 14.36
C PRO A 239 -2.26 -2.68 15.54
N ALA A 240 -2.10 -3.24 16.73
CA ALA A 240 -2.83 -2.79 17.93
C ALA A 240 -2.33 -1.41 18.39
N ALA A 241 -1.03 -1.20 18.36
CA ALA A 241 -0.43 0.09 18.68
C ALA A 241 -0.81 1.15 17.65
N ASP A 242 -0.74 0.81 16.35
CA ASP A 242 -1.09 1.72 15.26
C ASP A 242 -2.57 2.12 15.29
N LEU A 243 -3.48 1.17 15.53
CA LEU A 243 -4.91 1.46 15.69
C LEU A 243 -5.15 2.40 16.88
N THR A 244 -4.50 2.13 18.00
CA THR A 244 -4.57 2.98 19.21
C THR A 244 -4.05 4.40 18.91
N ALA A 245 -2.96 4.52 18.18
CA ALA A 245 -2.40 5.81 17.79
C ALA A 245 -3.40 6.63 16.97
N VAL A 246 -4.05 6.03 15.96
CA VAL A 246 -5.08 6.72 15.15
C VAL A 246 -6.30 7.10 15.98
N GLN A 247 -6.75 6.23 16.89
CA GLN A 247 -7.88 6.52 17.77
C GLN A 247 -7.62 7.71 18.70
N ASN A 248 -6.37 7.92 19.10
CA ASN A 248 -5.95 9.02 19.97
C ASN A 248 -5.66 10.34 19.23
N LEU A 249 -5.64 10.35 17.89
CA LEU A 249 -5.48 11.61 17.14
C LEU A 249 -6.67 12.55 17.45
N PRO A 250 -6.43 13.87 17.54
CA PRO A 250 -7.46 14.88 17.75
C PRO A 250 -8.24 15.16 16.45
N LEU A 251 -8.89 14.10 15.96
CA LEU A 251 -9.78 14.07 14.81
C LEU A 251 -11.21 13.81 15.30
N THR A 252 -12.18 14.26 14.52
CA THR A 252 -13.60 13.94 14.76
C THR A 252 -13.86 12.45 14.51
N ASP A 253 -14.92 11.91 15.11
CA ASP A 253 -15.31 10.51 14.88
C ASP A 253 -15.56 10.21 13.39
N ALA A 254 -16.14 11.17 12.66
CA ALA A 254 -16.36 11.05 11.23
C ALA A 254 -15.05 10.94 10.43
N GLU A 255 -14.03 11.74 10.78
CA GLU A 255 -12.70 11.64 10.15
C GLU A 255 -12.00 10.31 10.50
N LYS A 256 -12.12 9.84 11.74
CA LYS A 256 -11.60 8.53 12.13
C LYS A 256 -12.28 7.40 11.38
N GLU A 257 -13.60 7.44 11.21
CA GLU A 257 -14.32 6.46 10.39
C GLU A 257 -13.88 6.50 8.92
N GLN A 258 -13.65 7.69 8.36
CA GLN A 258 -13.10 7.82 7.00
C GLN A 258 -11.78 7.08 6.89
N ILE A 259 -10.84 7.37 7.78
CA ILE A 259 -9.49 6.79 7.76
C ILE A 259 -9.51 5.29 8.01
N LEU A 260 -10.28 4.83 9.01
CA LEU A 260 -10.23 3.45 9.48
C LEU A 260 -10.90 2.45 8.53
N TRP A 261 -11.90 2.88 7.72
CA TRP A 261 -12.59 1.94 6.85
C TRP A 261 -13.33 2.53 5.64
N LYS A 262 -13.99 3.72 5.75
CA LYS A 262 -14.85 4.23 4.67
C LYS A 262 -14.11 4.54 3.38
N ASN A 263 -12.89 5.10 3.50
CA ASN A 263 -12.06 5.39 2.32
C ASN A 263 -11.64 4.11 1.62
N ALA A 264 -11.22 3.09 2.38
CA ALA A 264 -10.87 1.79 1.82
C ALA A 264 -12.09 1.12 1.16
N GLN A 265 -13.26 1.17 1.81
CA GLN A 265 -14.52 0.65 1.25
C GLN A 265 -14.84 1.31 -0.10
N THR A 266 -14.72 2.64 -0.16
CA THR A 266 -14.96 3.40 -1.39
C THR A 266 -13.97 3.04 -2.49
N LEU A 267 -12.68 3.03 -2.17
CA LEU A 267 -11.60 2.76 -3.13
C LEU A 267 -11.67 1.34 -3.70
N LEU A 268 -12.05 0.35 -2.87
CA LEU A 268 -12.16 -1.05 -3.27
C LEU A 268 -13.56 -1.42 -3.80
N HIS A 269 -14.49 -0.46 -3.86
CA HIS A 269 -15.89 -0.70 -4.25
C HIS A 269 -16.56 -1.83 -3.47
N LEU A 270 -16.28 -1.90 -2.16
CA LEU A 270 -16.86 -2.95 -1.32
C LEU A 270 -18.33 -2.68 -1.02
N PRO A 271 -19.16 -3.75 -0.88
CA PRO A 271 -20.49 -3.59 -0.33
C PRO A 271 -20.41 -3.03 1.11
N GLN A 272 -21.56 -2.66 1.65
CA GLN A 272 -21.62 -2.21 3.04
C GLN A 272 -21.20 -3.37 3.96
N ILE A 273 -20.12 -3.17 4.74
CA ILE A 273 -19.52 -4.13 5.66
C ILE A 273 -19.85 -3.79 7.13
#